data_7fea61fc6ffb0400b25c6d78b3f05c2c
#
_entry.id   7fea61fc6ffb0400b25c6d78b3f05c2c
#
_cell.length_a   1.000
_cell.length_b   1.000
_cell.length_c   1.000
_cell.angle_alpha   90.00
_cell.angle_beta   90.00
_cell.angle_gamma   90.00
#
_symmetry.space_group_name_H-M   'P 1'
#
loop_
_entity.id
_entity.type
_entity.pdbx_description
1 polymer ?
#
loop_
_entity_poly.entity_id
_entity_poly.type
_entity_poly.pdbx_seq_one_letter_code
_entity_poly.pdbx_strand_id
1 'polypeptide(L)'
;FRNINDSEIVEQVREWQPGLMFVVGLSQLVRDEMMSIPKRGCVGFHPTFLPAGRGRAPLAWLTLDGQPGAATFFMIDEGVDAGPIFVQETFEVAPDDYASDVERKLVAATEAGLDRWLPELLSGVWNLRPQDEVLATYNGRRSIDDGLLNWYQSSDDIHALIRAASTPHPGAYTWYQGRKLIVWRAELEKHLPWRGAVGRVLHTEVARGALIQTGDGLVWLTQVQFSEDSEPCSAEKVLKVGIKLGFVVQDEVAALRDRVDDLETRLSRLEGNELTELS
;
A
#
# COMPACT_ATOMS: atom_id res chain seq x y z
N PHE A 1 9.22 -21.24 6.79
CA PHE A 1 9.14 -21.88 5.46
C PHE A 1 9.20 -20.83 4.34
N ARG A 2 9.66 -21.20 3.14
CA ARG A 2 9.67 -20.31 1.97
C ARG A 2 8.39 -20.44 1.15
N ASN A 3 7.88 -21.67 1.04
CA ASN A 3 6.64 -21.97 0.33
C ASN A 3 5.80 -22.92 1.17
N ILE A 4 4.52 -22.60 1.37
CA ILE A 4 3.58 -23.44 2.12
C ILE A 4 3.35 -24.82 1.48
N ASN A 5 3.58 -24.92 0.16
CA ASN A 5 3.37 -26.14 -0.60
C ASN A 5 4.66 -27.00 -0.77
N ASP A 6 5.75 -26.67 -0.07
CA ASP A 6 6.94 -27.50 -0.05
C ASP A 6 6.60 -28.85 0.60
N SER A 7 7.11 -29.95 0.02
CA SER A 7 6.77 -31.31 0.46
C SER A 7 7.07 -31.55 1.95
N GLU A 8 8.13 -30.97 2.49
CA GLU A 8 8.50 -31.05 3.90
C GLU A 8 7.42 -30.41 4.79
N ILE A 9 6.85 -29.27 4.36
CA ILE A 9 5.79 -28.57 5.10
C ILE A 9 4.48 -29.36 5.01
N VAL A 10 4.15 -29.86 3.83
CA VAL A 10 2.95 -30.68 3.60
C VAL A 10 2.98 -31.94 4.48
N GLU A 11 4.12 -32.66 4.53
CA GLU A 11 4.27 -33.84 5.40
C GLU A 11 4.16 -33.47 6.88
N GLN A 12 4.76 -32.36 7.31
CA GLN A 12 4.66 -31.91 8.68
C GLN A 12 3.21 -31.62 9.09
N VAL A 13 2.43 -30.95 8.23
CA VAL A 13 1.01 -30.68 8.48
C VAL A 13 0.20 -31.99 8.46
N ARG A 14 0.56 -32.94 7.58
CA ARG A 14 -0.07 -34.27 7.54
C ARG A 14 0.16 -35.06 8.83
N GLU A 15 1.35 -35.00 9.43
CA GLU A 15 1.66 -35.59 10.75
C GLU A 15 0.79 -35.03 11.86
N TRP A 16 0.49 -33.71 11.83
CA TRP A 16 -0.37 -33.06 12.84
C TRP A 16 -1.84 -33.49 12.76
N GLN A 17 -2.28 -34.03 11.61
CA GLN A 17 -3.66 -34.45 11.38
C GLN A 17 -4.72 -33.42 11.79
N PRO A 18 -4.64 -32.15 11.34
CA PRO A 18 -5.58 -31.13 11.75
C PRO A 18 -7.01 -31.46 11.37
N GLY A 19 -7.96 -31.19 12.24
CA GLY A 19 -9.38 -31.31 11.90
C GLY A 19 -9.86 -30.20 10.97
N LEU A 20 -9.31 -28.99 11.15
CA LEU A 20 -9.58 -27.79 10.38
C LEU A 20 -8.29 -26.97 10.31
N MET A 21 -8.06 -26.26 9.22
CA MET A 21 -6.91 -25.37 9.06
C MET A 21 -7.37 -23.95 8.76
N PHE A 22 -6.81 -22.97 9.48
CA PHE A 22 -7.01 -21.56 9.20
C PHE A 22 -5.85 -21.02 8.37
N VAL A 23 -6.16 -20.31 7.30
CA VAL A 23 -5.20 -19.64 6.40
C VAL A 23 -5.47 -18.15 6.47
N VAL A 24 -4.66 -17.45 7.28
CA VAL A 24 -4.81 -16.01 7.57
C VAL A 24 -3.53 -15.26 7.21
N GLY A 25 -3.64 -14.20 6.43
CA GLY A 25 -2.51 -13.33 6.07
C GLY A 25 -1.44 -14.02 5.20
N LEU A 26 -1.75 -15.15 4.60
CA LEU A 26 -0.85 -15.86 3.71
C LEU A 26 -0.93 -15.29 2.29
N SER A 27 0.20 -14.83 1.76
CA SER A 27 0.29 -14.27 0.39
C SER A 27 0.57 -15.31 -0.69
N GLN A 28 0.47 -16.62 -0.36
CA GLN A 28 0.69 -17.76 -1.25
C GLN A 28 -0.62 -18.52 -1.46
N LEU A 29 -0.80 -19.08 -2.65
CA LEU A 29 -1.90 -20.01 -2.90
C LEU A 29 -1.61 -21.34 -2.21
N VAL A 30 -2.57 -21.84 -1.45
CA VAL A 30 -2.56 -23.17 -0.86
C VAL A 30 -3.03 -24.15 -1.95
N ARG A 31 -2.26 -25.17 -2.26
CA ARG A 31 -2.59 -26.16 -3.30
C ARG A 31 -3.41 -27.31 -2.76
N ASP A 32 -4.04 -28.06 -3.65
CA ASP A 32 -4.94 -29.18 -3.36
C ASP A 32 -4.36 -30.19 -2.37
N GLU A 33 -3.06 -30.48 -2.51
CA GLU A 33 -2.38 -31.42 -1.60
C GLU A 33 -2.44 -30.95 -0.14
N MET A 34 -2.17 -29.68 0.11
CA MET A 34 -2.27 -29.09 1.44
C MET A 34 -3.73 -28.93 1.88
N MET A 35 -4.62 -28.48 0.98
CA MET A 35 -6.03 -28.26 1.28
C MET A 35 -6.77 -29.56 1.63
N SER A 36 -6.32 -30.71 1.12
CA SER A 36 -6.93 -32.01 1.37
C SER A 36 -6.54 -32.65 2.72
N ILE A 37 -5.54 -32.11 3.44
CA ILE A 37 -5.08 -32.68 4.70
C ILE A 37 -6.12 -32.51 5.82
N PRO A 38 -6.71 -31.32 6.07
CA PRO A 38 -7.68 -31.16 7.14
C PRO A 38 -9.00 -31.87 6.80
N LYS A 39 -9.50 -32.71 7.71
CA LYS A 39 -10.74 -33.48 7.50
C LYS A 39 -11.96 -32.63 7.21
N ARG A 40 -11.99 -31.40 7.71
CA ARG A 40 -13.10 -30.44 7.58
C ARG A 40 -12.80 -29.28 6.62
N GLY A 41 -11.61 -29.31 5.96
CA GLY A 41 -11.19 -28.29 4.99
C GLY A 41 -10.41 -27.13 5.58
N CYS A 42 -10.25 -26.10 4.78
CA CYS A 42 -9.44 -24.93 5.10
C CYS A 42 -10.33 -23.68 5.16
N VAL A 43 -10.17 -22.88 6.20
CA VAL A 43 -10.84 -21.58 6.36
C VAL A 43 -9.87 -20.48 5.94
N GLY A 44 -10.25 -19.72 4.93
CA GLY A 44 -9.58 -18.51 4.52
C GLY A 44 -10.10 -17.28 5.27
N PHE A 45 -9.29 -16.25 5.30
CA PHE A 45 -9.65 -14.92 5.79
C PHE A 45 -9.35 -13.88 4.72
N HIS A 46 -10.34 -13.03 4.41
CA HIS A 46 -10.19 -11.94 3.47
C HIS A 46 -10.84 -10.66 4.00
N PRO A 47 -10.14 -9.49 3.97
CA PRO A 47 -10.61 -8.27 4.63
C PRO A 47 -11.52 -7.40 3.74
N THR A 48 -12.30 -8.01 2.83
CA THR A 48 -13.29 -7.29 2.00
C THR A 48 -14.67 -7.88 2.16
N PHE A 49 -15.66 -7.13 1.71
CA PHE A 49 -17.05 -7.58 1.65
C PHE A 49 -17.24 -8.53 0.45
N LEU A 50 -16.70 -9.78 0.58
CA LEU A 50 -16.83 -10.78 -0.48
C LEU A 50 -18.29 -10.95 -0.91
N PRO A 51 -18.54 -11.11 -2.24
CA PRO A 51 -17.59 -11.41 -3.30
C PRO A 51 -16.86 -10.20 -3.92
N ALA A 52 -17.11 -8.98 -3.44
CA ALA A 52 -16.39 -7.81 -3.93
C ALA A 52 -14.96 -7.74 -3.36
N GLY A 53 -13.98 -7.38 -4.21
CA GLY A 53 -12.60 -7.15 -3.79
C GLY A 53 -11.77 -8.40 -3.51
N ARG A 54 -12.06 -9.54 -4.17
CA ARG A 54 -11.20 -10.73 -4.14
C ARG A 54 -9.79 -10.41 -4.60
N GLY A 55 -8.77 -11.17 -4.20
CA GLY A 55 -7.41 -11.11 -4.72
C GLY A 55 -6.41 -10.45 -3.78
N ARG A 56 -5.66 -9.42 -4.25
CA ARG A 56 -4.44 -8.95 -3.59
C ARG A 56 -4.56 -7.53 -3.02
N ALA A 57 -3.71 -7.25 -2.01
CA ALA A 57 -3.58 -5.93 -1.38
C ALA A 57 -4.92 -5.30 -0.91
N PRO A 58 -5.84 -6.07 -0.30
CA PRO A 58 -7.20 -5.62 -0.05
C PRO A 58 -7.30 -4.37 0.82
N LEU A 59 -6.50 -4.23 1.88
CA LEU A 59 -6.51 -3.04 2.75
C LEU A 59 -6.13 -1.75 2.00
N ALA A 60 -5.13 -1.84 1.12
CA ALA A 60 -4.72 -0.68 0.34
C ALA A 60 -5.83 -0.25 -0.65
N TRP A 61 -6.51 -1.21 -1.28
CA TRP A 61 -7.63 -0.93 -2.18
C TRP A 61 -8.85 -0.37 -1.43
N LEU A 62 -9.23 -0.97 -0.29
CA LEU A 62 -10.33 -0.44 0.55
C LEU A 62 -10.09 1.03 0.95
N THR A 63 -8.86 1.34 1.38
CA THR A 63 -8.51 2.71 1.78
C THR A 63 -8.49 3.66 0.59
N LEU A 64 -7.99 3.21 -0.57
CA LEU A 64 -7.91 4.01 -1.79
C LEU A 64 -9.30 4.36 -2.32
N ASP A 65 -10.18 3.36 -2.37
CA ASP A 65 -11.51 3.48 -2.97
C ASP A 65 -12.56 3.98 -1.97
N GLY A 66 -12.22 4.04 -0.67
CA GLY A 66 -13.16 4.43 0.39
C GLY A 66 -14.37 3.48 0.50
N GLN A 67 -14.20 2.22 0.12
CA GLN A 67 -15.28 1.24 0.16
C GLN A 67 -15.39 0.58 1.54
N PRO A 68 -16.60 0.22 1.99
CA PRO A 68 -16.76 -0.56 3.20
C PRO A 68 -15.98 -1.88 3.14
N GLY A 69 -15.30 -2.23 4.23
CA GLY A 69 -14.61 -3.49 4.38
C GLY A 69 -15.42 -4.50 5.18
N ALA A 70 -14.92 -5.73 5.25
CA ALA A 70 -15.46 -6.74 6.15
C ALA A 70 -14.37 -7.74 6.57
N ALA A 71 -14.42 -8.21 7.81
CA ALA A 71 -13.71 -9.41 8.22
C ALA A 71 -14.50 -10.62 7.72
N THR A 72 -14.06 -11.23 6.62
CA THR A 72 -14.74 -12.35 5.99
C THR A 72 -13.96 -13.64 6.20
N PHE A 73 -14.58 -14.64 6.87
CA PHE A 73 -14.09 -16.02 6.94
C PHE A 73 -14.89 -16.88 5.98
N PHE A 74 -14.20 -17.61 5.13
CA PHE A 74 -14.81 -18.43 4.08
C PHE A 74 -14.11 -19.78 3.94
N MET A 75 -14.79 -20.79 3.38
CA MET A 75 -14.16 -22.06 3.04
C MET A 75 -13.28 -21.86 1.81
N ILE A 76 -12.02 -22.24 1.89
CA ILE A 76 -11.13 -22.20 0.70
C ILE A 76 -11.55 -23.31 -0.26
N ASP A 77 -11.69 -22.94 -1.54
CA ASP A 77 -11.92 -23.82 -2.67
C ASP A 77 -10.89 -23.58 -3.79
N GLU A 78 -11.14 -24.08 -4.99
CA GLU A 78 -10.25 -23.90 -6.15
C GLU A 78 -10.19 -22.46 -6.66
N GLY A 79 -11.19 -21.64 -6.35
CA GLY A 79 -11.28 -20.23 -6.79
C GLY A 79 -10.49 -19.29 -5.88
N VAL A 80 -10.11 -18.14 -6.43
CA VAL A 80 -9.47 -17.09 -5.62
C VAL A 80 -10.53 -16.41 -4.77
N ASP A 81 -10.48 -16.64 -3.45
CA ASP A 81 -11.39 -16.09 -2.45
C ASP A 81 -12.90 -16.31 -2.79
N ALA A 82 -13.20 -17.43 -3.51
CA ALA A 82 -14.52 -17.68 -4.10
C ALA A 82 -15.41 -18.59 -3.26
N GLY A 83 -14.83 -19.34 -2.33
CA GLY A 83 -15.55 -20.34 -1.54
C GLY A 83 -16.64 -19.75 -0.65
N PRO A 84 -17.56 -20.59 -0.14
CA PRO A 84 -18.73 -20.14 0.62
C PRO A 84 -18.32 -19.54 1.98
N ILE A 85 -19.06 -18.50 2.38
CA ILE A 85 -18.77 -17.64 3.54
C ILE A 85 -19.37 -18.25 4.81
N PHE A 86 -18.56 -18.33 5.88
CA PHE A 86 -19.00 -18.68 7.23
C PHE A 86 -19.57 -17.46 7.97
N VAL A 87 -18.77 -16.40 8.04
CA VAL A 87 -19.11 -15.17 8.74
C VAL A 87 -18.50 -13.98 8.03
N GLN A 88 -19.21 -12.86 8.10
CA GLN A 88 -18.79 -11.61 7.50
C GLN A 88 -19.24 -10.48 8.43
N GLU A 89 -18.25 -9.77 9.00
CA GLU A 89 -18.46 -8.64 9.89
C GLU A 89 -17.98 -7.37 9.22
N THR A 90 -18.87 -6.41 9.03
CA THR A 90 -18.59 -5.20 8.22
C THR A 90 -18.02 -4.07 9.06
N PHE A 91 -17.26 -3.19 8.41
CA PHE A 91 -16.83 -1.91 8.95
C PHE A 91 -16.78 -0.83 7.86
N GLU A 92 -16.99 0.41 8.27
CA GLU A 92 -16.94 1.57 7.37
C GLU A 92 -15.52 2.14 7.26
N VAL A 93 -15.14 2.58 6.06
CA VAL A 93 -13.93 3.35 5.81
C VAL A 93 -14.31 4.82 5.71
N ALA A 94 -13.89 5.62 6.68
CA ALA A 94 -14.16 7.05 6.69
C ALA A 94 -13.27 7.81 5.67
N PRO A 95 -13.72 8.97 5.16
CA PRO A 95 -12.97 9.74 4.16
C PRO A 95 -11.56 10.19 4.59
N ASP A 96 -11.30 10.22 5.88
CA ASP A 96 -10.03 10.60 6.50
C ASP A 96 -9.24 9.43 7.10
N ASP A 97 -9.77 8.20 7.01
CA ASP A 97 -9.05 7.00 7.46
C ASP A 97 -7.80 6.77 6.63
N TYR A 98 -6.70 6.53 7.32
CA TYR A 98 -5.46 6.01 6.75
C TYR A 98 -5.45 4.48 6.80
N ALA A 99 -4.51 3.84 6.09
CA ALA A 99 -4.41 2.39 6.07
C ALA A 99 -4.32 1.76 7.47
N SER A 100 -3.63 2.42 8.42
CA SER A 100 -3.56 2.00 9.81
C SER A 100 -4.90 2.10 10.57
N ASP A 101 -5.77 3.04 10.19
CA ASP A 101 -7.09 3.17 10.79
C ASP A 101 -8.01 2.07 10.27
N VAL A 102 -7.94 1.79 8.97
CA VAL A 102 -8.67 0.69 8.33
C VAL A 102 -8.24 -0.67 8.90
N GLU A 103 -6.93 -0.87 9.11
CA GLU A 103 -6.40 -2.08 9.74
C GLU A 103 -6.95 -2.26 11.17
N ARG A 104 -6.99 -1.21 11.98
CA ARG A 104 -7.54 -1.26 13.35
C ARG A 104 -9.04 -1.60 13.35
N LYS A 105 -9.81 -1.04 12.40
CA LYS A 105 -11.24 -1.36 12.22
C LYS A 105 -11.43 -2.81 11.79
N LEU A 106 -10.56 -3.31 10.90
CA LEU A 106 -10.57 -4.71 10.49
C LEU A 106 -10.30 -5.65 11.67
N VAL A 107 -9.34 -5.33 12.55
CA VAL A 107 -9.05 -6.15 13.73
C VAL A 107 -10.28 -6.21 14.63
N ALA A 108 -10.92 -5.10 14.92
CA ALA A 108 -12.14 -5.07 15.73
C ALA A 108 -13.30 -5.89 15.09
N ALA A 109 -13.49 -5.77 13.78
CA ALA A 109 -14.47 -6.57 13.04
C ALA A 109 -14.12 -8.07 13.06
N THR A 110 -12.82 -8.40 12.99
CA THR A 110 -12.33 -9.77 13.08
C THR A 110 -12.66 -10.39 14.44
N GLU A 111 -12.40 -9.68 15.54
CA GLU A 111 -12.72 -10.11 16.90
C GLU A 111 -14.23 -10.34 17.05
N ALA A 112 -15.05 -9.36 16.65
CA ALA A 112 -16.51 -9.49 16.73
C ALA A 112 -17.05 -10.66 15.88
N GLY A 113 -16.51 -10.85 14.68
CA GLY A 113 -16.87 -11.97 13.80
C GLY A 113 -16.51 -13.31 14.39
N LEU A 114 -15.33 -13.44 14.98
CA LEU A 114 -14.87 -14.68 15.65
C LEU A 114 -15.70 -14.99 16.90
N ASP A 115 -15.98 -14.02 17.74
CA ASP A 115 -16.79 -14.20 18.96
C ASP A 115 -18.19 -14.74 18.62
N ARG A 116 -18.76 -14.27 17.52
CA ARG A 116 -20.07 -14.74 17.05
C ARG A 116 -20.01 -16.13 16.44
N TRP A 117 -18.99 -16.42 15.63
CA TRP A 117 -18.94 -17.62 14.80
C TRP A 117 -18.24 -18.82 15.45
N LEU A 118 -17.20 -18.64 16.26
CA LEU A 118 -16.45 -19.75 16.85
C LEU A 118 -17.33 -20.70 17.68
N PRO A 119 -18.31 -20.25 18.50
CA PRO A 119 -19.22 -21.15 19.21
C PRO A 119 -20.02 -22.03 18.26
N GLU A 120 -20.50 -21.51 17.14
CA GLU A 120 -21.23 -22.28 16.11
C GLU A 120 -20.31 -23.32 15.46
N LEU A 121 -19.12 -22.92 15.05
CA LEU A 121 -18.12 -23.80 14.47
C LEU A 121 -17.76 -24.98 15.42
N LEU A 122 -17.54 -24.67 16.69
CA LEU A 122 -17.22 -25.68 17.72
C LEU A 122 -18.37 -26.63 17.98
N SER A 123 -19.63 -26.17 17.90
CA SER A 123 -20.82 -27.02 18.03
C SER A 123 -21.11 -27.89 16.80
N GLY A 124 -20.32 -27.72 15.73
CA GLY A 124 -20.48 -28.43 14.46
C GLY A 124 -21.54 -27.84 13.53
N VAL A 125 -22.03 -26.63 13.82
CA VAL A 125 -22.99 -25.92 12.96
C VAL A 125 -22.19 -25.15 11.88
N TRP A 126 -22.42 -25.52 10.63
CA TRP A 126 -21.70 -24.97 9.48
C TRP A 126 -22.69 -24.33 8.52
N ASN A 127 -23.05 -23.09 8.79
CA ASN A 127 -23.96 -22.29 7.97
C ASN A 127 -23.18 -21.58 6.85
N LEU A 128 -22.81 -22.34 5.83
CA LEU A 128 -22.08 -21.83 4.67
C LEU A 128 -23.01 -21.11 3.70
N ARG A 129 -22.70 -19.88 3.36
CA ARG A 129 -23.42 -19.06 2.39
C ARG A 129 -22.63 -18.97 1.09
N PRO A 130 -23.12 -19.49 -0.05
CA PRO A 130 -22.46 -19.31 -1.34
C PRO A 130 -22.28 -17.82 -1.67
N GLN A 131 -21.22 -17.50 -2.38
CA GLN A 131 -21.00 -16.17 -2.91
C GLN A 131 -21.78 -15.99 -4.24
N ASP A 132 -22.25 -14.78 -4.51
CA ASP A 132 -22.89 -14.44 -5.79
C ASP A 132 -21.80 -14.02 -6.80
N GLU A 133 -21.50 -14.88 -7.76
CA GLU A 133 -20.46 -14.64 -8.76
C GLU A 133 -20.72 -13.40 -9.65
N VAL A 134 -21.98 -12.99 -9.80
CA VAL A 134 -22.32 -11.79 -10.57
C VAL A 134 -21.79 -10.51 -9.91
N LEU A 135 -21.63 -10.52 -8.58
CA LEU A 135 -21.13 -9.39 -7.79
C LEU A 135 -19.62 -9.46 -7.55
N ALA A 136 -18.94 -10.50 -8.04
CA ALA A 136 -17.52 -10.69 -7.80
C ALA A 136 -16.67 -9.63 -8.54
N THR A 137 -15.75 -9.03 -7.81
CA THR A 137 -14.71 -8.15 -8.37
C THR A 137 -13.33 -8.60 -7.87
N TYR A 138 -12.30 -8.28 -8.63
CA TYR A 138 -10.94 -8.76 -8.36
C TYR A 138 -9.95 -7.62 -8.32
N ASN A 139 -9.14 -7.58 -7.27
CA ASN A 139 -8.10 -6.59 -7.06
C ASN A 139 -6.70 -7.18 -7.36
N GLY A 140 -5.92 -6.43 -8.13
CA GLY A 140 -4.54 -6.77 -8.45
C GLY A 140 -3.58 -6.51 -7.27
N ARG A 141 -2.36 -7.02 -7.40
CA ARG A 141 -1.27 -6.71 -6.48
C ARG A 141 -0.91 -5.23 -6.58
N ARG A 142 -0.61 -4.62 -5.44
CA ARG A 142 0.07 -3.32 -5.37
C ARG A 142 1.54 -3.51 -5.01
N SER A 143 2.39 -2.64 -5.54
CA SER A 143 3.82 -2.56 -5.28
C SER A 143 4.20 -1.17 -4.75
N ILE A 144 5.46 -0.98 -4.37
CA ILE A 144 5.97 0.33 -3.94
C ILE A 144 5.80 1.38 -5.05
N ASP A 145 5.93 0.97 -6.30
CA ASP A 145 5.83 1.89 -7.46
C ASP A 145 4.43 2.46 -7.64
N ASP A 146 3.39 1.75 -7.19
CA ASP A 146 2.01 2.24 -7.20
C ASP A 146 1.76 3.38 -6.18
N GLY A 147 2.75 3.70 -5.36
CA GLY A 147 2.73 4.84 -4.45
C GLY A 147 3.27 6.14 -5.05
N LEU A 148 3.71 6.16 -6.31
CA LEU A 148 4.20 7.36 -6.96
C LEU A 148 3.09 8.40 -7.17
N LEU A 149 3.26 9.58 -6.59
CA LEU A 149 2.31 10.69 -6.72
C LEU A 149 2.38 11.32 -8.11
N ASN A 150 1.27 11.26 -8.84
CA ASN A 150 1.08 12.01 -10.07
C ASN A 150 0.34 13.32 -9.74
N TRP A 151 1.07 14.41 -9.66
CA TRP A 151 0.53 15.72 -9.28
C TRP A 151 -0.54 16.26 -10.24
N TYR A 152 -0.67 15.71 -11.45
CA TYR A 152 -1.72 16.09 -12.42
C TYR A 152 -3.08 15.46 -12.11
N GLN A 153 -3.15 14.51 -11.17
CA GLN A 153 -4.42 13.97 -10.67
C GLN A 153 -5.17 15.00 -9.80
N SER A 154 -6.40 14.68 -9.45
CA SER A 154 -7.20 15.50 -8.54
C SER A 154 -6.59 15.53 -7.13
N SER A 155 -6.94 16.55 -6.35
CA SER A 155 -6.55 16.64 -4.94
C SER A 155 -7.10 15.48 -4.12
N ASP A 156 -8.32 15.03 -4.45
CA ASP A 156 -8.96 13.89 -3.79
C ASP A 156 -8.22 12.58 -4.10
N ASP A 157 -7.84 12.32 -5.37
CA ASP A 157 -7.07 11.11 -5.75
C ASP A 157 -5.69 11.07 -5.10
N ILE A 158 -4.99 12.21 -5.08
CA ILE A 158 -3.67 12.32 -4.44
C ILE A 158 -3.79 12.07 -2.93
N HIS A 159 -4.79 12.66 -2.28
CA HIS A 159 -5.05 12.46 -0.86
C HIS A 159 -5.42 11.00 -0.56
N ALA A 160 -6.27 10.38 -1.38
CA ALA A 160 -6.64 8.97 -1.25
C ALA A 160 -5.40 8.06 -1.38
N LEU A 161 -4.53 8.31 -2.37
CA LEU A 161 -3.30 7.54 -2.55
C LEU A 161 -2.35 7.68 -1.35
N ILE A 162 -2.18 8.89 -0.81
CA ILE A 162 -1.33 9.11 0.38
C ILE A 162 -1.89 8.32 1.57
N ARG A 163 -3.19 8.35 1.82
CA ARG A 163 -3.82 7.60 2.91
C ARG A 163 -3.66 6.09 2.73
N ALA A 164 -3.93 5.59 1.52
CA ALA A 164 -3.86 4.15 1.20
C ALA A 164 -2.43 3.59 1.22
N ALA A 165 -1.44 4.39 0.86
CA ALA A 165 -0.05 3.97 0.82
C ALA A 165 0.70 4.20 2.15
N SER A 166 0.11 4.89 3.14
CA SER A 166 0.73 5.17 4.43
C SER A 166 0.85 3.93 5.31
N THR A 167 1.49 4.06 6.46
CA THR A 167 1.71 2.95 7.41
C THR A 167 0.46 2.07 7.59
N PRO A 168 0.57 0.73 7.51
CA PRO A 168 1.78 -0.10 7.50
C PRO A 168 2.45 -0.29 6.12
N HIS A 169 1.98 0.39 5.09
CA HIS A 169 2.56 0.36 3.76
C HIS A 169 3.78 1.31 3.66
N PRO A 170 4.58 1.22 2.58
CA PRO A 170 5.88 1.92 2.47
C PRO A 170 5.78 3.43 2.22
N GLY A 171 4.59 4.02 2.17
CA GLY A 171 4.35 5.43 1.92
C GLY A 171 4.12 5.78 0.44
N ALA A 172 3.26 6.77 0.17
CA ALA A 172 3.24 7.43 -1.11
C ALA A 172 4.52 8.24 -1.28
N TYR A 173 4.98 8.47 -2.50
CA TYR A 173 6.23 9.19 -2.70
C TYR A 173 6.23 10.09 -3.94
N THR A 174 7.10 11.04 -3.89
CA THR A 174 7.41 11.94 -5.00
C THR A 174 8.91 12.21 -5.04
N TRP A 175 9.34 13.12 -5.92
CA TRP A 175 10.71 13.56 -6.00
C TRP A 175 10.82 15.03 -5.64
N TYR A 176 11.82 15.39 -4.89
CA TYR A 176 12.18 16.75 -4.52
C TYR A 176 13.66 17.00 -4.79
N GLN A 177 13.96 17.76 -5.83
CA GLN A 177 15.33 18.04 -6.25
C GLN A 177 16.21 16.79 -6.42
N GLY A 178 15.70 15.77 -7.15
CA GLY A 178 16.39 14.52 -7.41
C GLY A 178 16.39 13.52 -6.25
N ARG A 179 15.88 13.89 -5.06
CA ARG A 179 15.79 13.01 -3.89
C ARG A 179 14.38 12.44 -3.74
N LYS A 180 14.28 11.16 -3.40
CA LYS A 180 12.98 10.52 -3.13
C LYS A 180 12.43 11.03 -1.80
N LEU A 181 11.22 11.59 -1.85
CA LEU A 181 10.48 12.13 -0.71
C LEU A 181 9.23 11.28 -0.49
N ILE A 182 9.15 10.61 0.64
CA ILE A 182 7.97 9.87 1.09
C ILE A 182 6.99 10.86 1.72
N VAL A 183 5.71 10.71 1.42
CA VAL A 183 4.62 11.53 1.95
C VAL A 183 3.74 10.63 2.82
N TRP A 184 3.77 10.88 4.12
CA TRP A 184 3.03 10.10 5.10
C TRP A 184 1.65 10.64 5.42
N ARG A 185 1.51 11.98 5.45
CA ARG A 185 0.26 12.63 5.83
C ARG A 185 0.00 13.83 4.93
N ALA A 186 -1.28 14.02 4.61
CA ALA A 186 -1.76 15.15 3.83
C ALA A 186 -3.19 15.53 4.25
N GLU A 187 -3.57 16.76 3.92
CA GLU A 187 -4.90 17.31 4.15
C GLU A 187 -5.39 18.03 2.89
N LEU A 188 -6.67 17.87 2.57
CA LEU A 188 -7.30 18.61 1.48
C LEU A 188 -7.47 20.08 1.84
N GLU A 189 -7.17 20.97 0.89
CA GLU A 189 -7.43 22.39 1.04
C GLU A 189 -8.52 22.84 0.05
N LYS A 190 -9.66 23.30 0.56
CA LYS A 190 -10.85 23.64 -0.24
C LYS A 190 -11.16 25.14 -0.27
N HIS A 191 -10.51 25.94 0.53
CA HIS A 191 -10.94 27.32 0.79
C HIS A 191 -9.92 28.40 0.41
N LEU A 192 -8.63 28.03 0.27
CA LEU A 192 -7.61 29.02 -0.06
C LEU A 192 -7.64 29.37 -1.56
N PRO A 193 -7.63 30.68 -1.91
CA PRO A 193 -7.69 31.13 -3.30
C PRO A 193 -6.30 31.14 -3.98
N TRP A 194 -5.49 30.09 -3.73
CA TRP A 194 -4.16 29.94 -4.32
C TRP A 194 -4.21 29.20 -5.65
N ARG A 195 -3.37 29.60 -6.57
CA ARG A 195 -3.18 28.95 -7.85
C ARG A 195 -1.73 29.01 -8.29
N GLY A 196 -1.22 27.89 -8.81
CA GLY A 196 0.13 27.79 -9.35
C GLY A 196 0.29 26.70 -10.40
N ALA A 197 1.50 26.43 -10.81
CA ALA A 197 1.80 25.29 -11.66
C ALA A 197 1.68 23.98 -10.88
N VAL A 198 1.16 22.95 -11.53
CA VAL A 198 0.98 21.61 -10.93
C VAL A 198 2.31 21.09 -10.34
N GLY A 199 2.23 20.56 -9.13
CA GLY A 199 3.37 20.09 -8.34
C GLY A 199 4.17 21.20 -7.63
N ARG A 200 3.79 22.47 -7.78
CA ARG A 200 4.50 23.62 -7.18
C ARG A 200 4.15 23.75 -5.69
N VAL A 201 5.16 23.92 -4.86
CA VAL A 201 5.01 24.37 -3.47
C VAL A 201 4.62 25.85 -3.48
N LEU A 202 3.39 26.16 -3.09
CA LEU A 202 2.84 27.51 -3.14
C LEU A 202 3.07 28.28 -1.85
N HIS A 203 2.97 27.60 -0.73
CA HIS A 203 3.08 28.18 0.61
C HIS A 203 3.60 27.16 1.59
N THR A 204 4.21 27.64 2.68
CA THR A 204 4.58 26.83 3.83
C THR A 204 4.11 27.52 5.10
N GLU A 205 3.54 26.74 6.03
CA GLU A 205 3.01 27.27 7.30
C GLU A 205 3.51 26.37 8.44
N VAL A 206 4.06 27.01 9.47
CA VAL A 206 4.59 26.33 10.65
C VAL A 206 3.49 25.50 11.32
N ALA A 207 3.80 24.26 11.67
CA ALA A 207 2.90 23.27 12.25
C ALA A 207 1.73 22.81 11.36
N ARG A 208 1.62 23.30 10.13
CA ARG A 208 0.64 22.82 9.15
C ARG A 208 1.31 22.06 7.99
N GLY A 209 2.44 22.55 7.49
CA GLY A 209 3.19 21.90 6.43
C GLY A 209 3.38 22.74 5.18
N ALA A 210 3.31 22.10 4.01
CA ALA A 210 3.51 22.71 2.69
C ALA A 210 2.30 22.54 1.79
N LEU A 211 1.82 23.65 1.21
CA LEU A 211 0.69 23.71 0.27
C LEU A 211 1.16 23.45 -1.16
N ILE A 212 0.58 22.45 -1.81
CA ILE A 212 0.96 22.00 -3.15
C ILE A 212 -0.21 22.16 -4.11
N GLN A 213 0.06 22.64 -5.33
CA GLN A 213 -0.90 22.63 -6.42
C GLN A 213 -1.03 21.24 -7.01
N THR A 214 -2.26 20.74 -7.13
CA THR A 214 -2.62 19.50 -7.84
C THR A 214 -3.22 19.82 -9.21
N GLY A 215 -3.74 18.82 -9.91
CA GLY A 215 -4.38 19.00 -11.22
C GLY A 215 -5.64 19.90 -11.17
N ASP A 216 -6.38 19.85 -10.09
CA ASP A 216 -7.66 20.58 -9.95
C ASP A 216 -7.79 21.43 -8.69
N GLY A 217 -6.96 21.17 -7.67
CA GLY A 217 -7.10 21.76 -6.35
C GLY A 217 -5.79 21.92 -5.61
N LEU A 218 -5.88 21.88 -4.29
CA LEU A 218 -4.76 22.10 -3.38
C LEU A 218 -4.72 21.00 -2.32
N VAL A 219 -3.49 20.61 -1.93
CA VAL A 219 -3.26 19.66 -0.84
C VAL A 219 -2.15 20.18 0.07
N TRP A 220 -2.35 20.11 1.38
CA TRP A 220 -1.29 20.29 2.36
C TRP A 220 -0.55 18.98 2.57
N LEU A 221 0.75 18.96 2.36
CA LEU A 221 1.59 17.89 2.87
C LEU A 221 1.97 18.26 4.30
N THR A 222 1.59 17.39 5.25
CA THR A 222 1.78 17.68 6.67
C THR A 222 2.97 16.92 7.24
N GLN A 223 3.21 15.69 6.78
CA GLN A 223 4.31 14.85 7.24
C GLN A 223 5.02 14.16 6.05
N VAL A 224 6.32 14.35 5.99
CA VAL A 224 7.17 13.83 4.92
C VAL A 224 8.48 13.24 5.48
N GLN A 225 9.19 12.46 4.64
CA GLN A 225 10.46 11.84 5.01
C GLN A 225 11.30 11.65 3.75
N PHE A 226 12.56 12.05 3.74
CA PHE A 226 13.45 11.56 2.70
C PHE A 226 13.75 10.07 2.91
N SER A 227 13.94 9.34 1.83
CA SER A 227 14.15 7.88 1.89
C SER A 227 15.41 7.46 2.69
N GLU A 228 16.36 8.35 2.82
CA GLU A 228 17.60 8.18 3.59
C GLU A 228 17.49 8.60 5.07
N ASP A 229 16.41 9.29 5.46
CA ASP A 229 16.22 9.73 6.84
C ASP A 229 15.59 8.62 7.70
N SER A 230 15.89 8.60 8.98
CA SER A 230 15.34 7.63 9.93
C SER A 230 13.91 7.93 10.38
N GLU A 231 13.53 9.22 10.42
CA GLU A 231 12.27 9.68 10.99
C GLU A 231 11.54 10.68 10.08
N PRO A 232 10.20 10.63 10.05
CA PRO A 232 9.40 11.64 9.39
C PRO A 232 9.50 13.00 10.07
N CYS A 233 9.31 14.07 9.29
CA CYS A 233 9.25 15.42 9.79
C CYS A 233 8.08 16.20 9.17
N SER A 234 7.78 17.36 9.74
CA SER A 234 6.79 18.27 9.16
C SER A 234 7.30 18.89 7.86
N ALA A 235 6.44 18.94 6.82
CA ALA A 235 6.84 19.25 5.45
C ALA A 235 7.42 20.66 5.28
N GLU A 236 6.99 21.66 6.08
CA GLU A 236 7.53 23.04 6.01
C GLU A 236 9.01 23.13 6.41
N LYS A 237 9.54 22.13 7.12
CA LYS A 237 10.96 22.11 7.49
C LYS A 237 11.88 21.81 6.32
N VAL A 238 11.39 21.11 5.32
CA VAL A 238 12.18 20.62 4.18
C VAL A 238 11.75 21.20 2.84
N LEU A 239 10.45 21.43 2.63
CA LEU A 239 9.93 21.95 1.37
C LEU A 239 10.02 23.47 1.29
N LYS A 240 10.51 23.99 0.16
CA LYS A 240 10.65 25.43 -0.05
C LYS A 240 9.65 25.93 -1.09
N VAL A 241 9.02 27.05 -0.79
CA VAL A 241 8.11 27.75 -1.73
C VAL A 241 8.81 27.97 -3.07
N GLY A 242 8.08 27.75 -4.16
CA GLY A 242 8.55 27.91 -5.52
C GLY A 242 9.19 26.66 -6.13
N ILE A 243 9.62 25.68 -5.36
CA ILE A 243 10.15 24.40 -5.89
C ILE A 243 9.00 23.53 -6.40
N LYS A 244 9.25 22.81 -7.48
CA LYS A 244 8.31 21.85 -8.05
C LYS A 244 8.63 20.44 -7.56
N LEU A 245 7.61 19.73 -7.09
CA LEU A 245 7.66 18.30 -6.77
C LEU A 245 7.45 17.47 -8.05
N GLY A 246 7.98 16.26 -8.05
CA GLY A 246 7.91 15.31 -9.14
C GLY A 246 9.24 15.17 -9.86
N PHE A 247 9.33 14.16 -10.71
CA PHE A 247 10.51 13.88 -11.51
C PHE A 247 10.46 14.70 -12.82
N VAL A 248 11.38 15.63 -12.98
CA VAL A 248 11.51 16.44 -14.20
C VAL A 248 12.63 15.85 -15.05
N VAL A 249 12.27 15.04 -16.04
CA VAL A 249 13.26 14.30 -16.87
C VAL A 249 14.29 15.24 -17.51
N GLN A 250 13.88 16.42 -17.96
CA GLN A 250 14.77 17.40 -18.58
C GLN A 250 15.85 17.89 -17.61
N ASP A 251 15.47 18.16 -16.36
CA ASP A 251 16.39 18.65 -15.32
C ASP A 251 17.38 17.54 -14.93
N GLU A 252 16.91 16.30 -14.80
CA GLU A 252 17.76 15.15 -14.50
C GLU A 252 18.73 14.83 -15.64
N VAL A 253 18.27 14.91 -16.89
CA VAL A 253 19.15 14.72 -18.06
C VAL A 253 20.21 15.80 -18.12
N ALA A 254 19.86 17.05 -17.83
CA ALA A 254 20.82 18.15 -17.78
C ALA A 254 21.87 17.92 -16.67
N ALA A 255 21.42 17.60 -15.45
CA ALA A 255 22.32 17.31 -14.32
C ALA A 255 23.24 16.11 -14.56
N LEU A 256 22.74 15.05 -15.23
CA LEU A 256 23.57 13.92 -15.62
C LEU A 256 24.61 14.28 -16.68
N ARG A 257 24.28 15.11 -17.66
CA ARG A 257 25.25 15.62 -18.65
C ARG A 257 26.36 16.43 -17.98
N ASP A 258 25.99 17.40 -17.13
CA ASP A 258 26.97 18.22 -16.40
C ASP A 258 27.90 17.32 -15.53
N ARG A 259 27.37 16.25 -14.94
CA ARG A 259 28.17 15.30 -14.16
C ARG A 259 29.09 14.45 -15.03
N VAL A 260 28.65 14.04 -16.22
CA VAL A 260 29.50 13.33 -17.18
C VAL A 260 30.64 14.23 -17.64
N ASP A 261 30.35 15.47 -18.01
CA ASP A 261 31.36 16.47 -18.45
C ASP A 261 32.41 16.74 -17.35
N ASP A 262 31.96 16.83 -16.06
CA ASP A 262 32.89 16.98 -14.93
C ASP A 262 33.79 15.71 -14.75
N LEU A 263 33.21 14.53 -14.85
CA LEU A 263 33.98 13.30 -14.76
C LEU A 263 34.98 13.12 -15.89
N GLU A 264 34.61 13.44 -17.12
CA GLU A 264 35.50 13.44 -18.29
C GLU A 264 36.66 14.43 -18.11
N THR A 265 36.34 15.62 -17.59
CA THR A 265 37.37 16.64 -17.29
C THR A 265 38.36 16.15 -16.23
N ARG A 266 37.84 15.49 -15.17
CA ARG A 266 38.69 14.92 -14.10
C ARG A 266 39.53 13.74 -14.58
N LEU A 267 38.99 12.90 -15.44
CA LEU A 267 39.69 11.77 -16.04
C LEU A 267 40.84 12.25 -16.91
N SER A 268 40.59 13.20 -17.80
CA SER A 268 41.62 13.81 -18.69
C SER A 268 42.77 14.43 -17.88
N ARG A 269 42.50 15.05 -16.74
CA ARG A 269 43.52 15.56 -15.82
C ARG A 269 44.38 14.48 -15.19
N LEU A 270 43.78 13.34 -14.83
CA LEU A 270 44.51 12.20 -14.25
C LEU A 270 45.43 11.56 -15.31
N GLU A 271 44.91 11.32 -16.52
CA GLU A 271 45.67 10.78 -17.65
C GLU A 271 46.83 11.71 -18.06
N GLY A 272 46.60 13.04 -18.06
CA GLY A 272 47.64 14.01 -18.34
C GLY A 272 48.76 14.08 -17.29
N ASN A 273 48.42 13.81 -16.00
CA ASN A 273 49.42 13.79 -14.94
C ASN A 273 50.26 12.47 -14.95
N GLU A 274 49.68 11.33 -15.32
CA GLU A 274 50.44 10.09 -15.48
C GLU A 274 51.48 10.15 -16.61
N LEU A 275 51.20 10.90 -17.70
CA LEU A 275 52.13 11.09 -18.79
C LEU A 275 53.30 12.05 -18.44
N THR A 276 53.09 12.92 -17.45
CA THR A 276 54.12 13.85 -16.97
C THR A 276 55.05 13.23 -15.89
N GLU A 277 54.62 12.20 -15.18
CA GLU A 277 55.44 11.49 -14.21
C GLU A 277 56.31 10.39 -14.86
N LEU A 278 56.07 10.01 -16.11
CA LEU A 278 56.81 9.00 -16.86
C LEU A 278 57.82 9.59 -17.86
N SER A 279 57.94 10.91 -17.93
CA SER A 279 58.93 11.65 -18.74
C SER A 279 60.00 12.28 -17.86
#